data_879beb76e04e2ddef9b9b6e9a7ed4658
#
_entry.id   879beb76e04e2ddef9b9b6e9a7ed4658
#
_cell.length_a   1.000
_cell.length_b   1.000
_cell.length_c   1.000
_cell.angle_alpha   90.00
_cell.angle_beta   90.00
_cell.angle_gamma   90.00
#
_symmetry.space_group_name_H-M   'P 1'
#
loop_
_entity.id
_entity.type
_entity.pdbx_description
1 polymer ?
#
loop_
_entity_poly.entity_id
_entity_poly.type
_entity_poly.pdbx_seq_one_letter_code
_entity_poly.pdbx_strand_id
1 'polypeptide(L)'
;MENRCYLAMTAAEFQNCSSIPAHPAWLSCHFSPYTKGLSNVPGQLPPGAMMILDDANPICGHDPEVVRAQLDATVRKNQCSCVLLDFQKPGNEETAAMAAYLGNKLACPVGISHLYANEMNCAVLLPPIPPDIPLAEHIQPWRRRKIWLELAMDVMGYRITKNGAVAFQPTSIPSKCLTDTSLCCHYAMEPYDDHIDFILWRTAEDLALLMEQAEKCGISQFVGLWQELHQ
;
A
#
# COMPACT_ATOMS: atom_id res chain seq x y z
N MET A 1 -8.84 0.15 -13.63
CA MET A 1 -7.97 0.12 -12.44
C MET A 1 -6.83 -0.89 -12.61
N GLU A 2 -7.10 -2.14 -12.97
CA GLU A 2 -6.11 -3.23 -13.06
C GLU A 2 -4.87 -2.94 -13.94
N ASN A 3 -4.98 -2.12 -14.95
CA ASN A 3 -3.87 -1.81 -15.87
C ASN A 3 -2.92 -0.70 -15.35
N ARG A 4 -3.14 -0.16 -14.15
CA ARG A 4 -2.34 0.95 -13.60
C ARG A 4 -1.88 0.72 -12.16
N CYS A 5 -2.41 -0.31 -11.49
CA CYS A 5 -2.15 -0.61 -10.09
C CYS A 5 -1.49 -1.98 -9.95
N TYR A 6 -0.46 -2.08 -9.14
CA TYR A 6 0.08 -3.35 -8.71
C TYR A 6 -0.86 -4.00 -7.70
N LEU A 7 -1.32 -5.19 -8.02
CA LEU A 7 -2.25 -5.95 -7.18
C LEU A 7 -1.45 -6.94 -6.33
N ALA A 8 -1.35 -6.63 -5.04
CA ALA A 8 -0.60 -7.40 -4.07
C ALA A 8 -1.35 -8.71 -3.74
N MET A 9 -0.71 -9.82 -4.06
CA MET A 9 -1.25 -11.17 -3.95
C MET A 9 -0.36 -12.03 -3.06
N THR A 10 -0.99 -12.81 -2.21
CA THR A 10 -0.32 -13.87 -1.45
C THR A 10 0.06 -15.06 -2.35
N ALA A 11 0.94 -15.94 -1.86
CA ALA A 11 1.31 -17.17 -2.56
C ALA A 11 0.08 -18.05 -2.88
N ALA A 12 -0.89 -18.12 -1.97
CA ALA A 12 -2.11 -18.89 -2.16
C ALA A 12 -3.01 -18.29 -3.26
N GLU A 13 -3.12 -16.98 -3.32
CA GLU A 13 -3.88 -16.29 -4.37
C GLU A 13 -3.24 -16.49 -5.74
N PHE A 14 -1.91 -16.37 -5.84
CA PHE A 14 -1.19 -16.66 -7.08
C PHE A 14 -1.44 -18.08 -7.61
N GLN A 15 -1.53 -19.06 -6.69
CA GLN A 15 -1.77 -20.46 -7.05
C GLN A 15 -3.22 -20.74 -7.47
N ASN A 16 -4.18 -20.02 -6.90
CA ASN A 16 -5.60 -20.30 -7.03
C ASN A 16 -6.33 -19.35 -7.99
N CYS A 17 -5.73 -18.24 -8.42
CA CYS A 17 -6.38 -17.32 -9.35
C CYS A 17 -6.50 -17.93 -10.73
N SER A 18 -7.63 -17.73 -11.37
CA SER A 18 -7.91 -18.20 -12.74
C SER A 18 -7.14 -17.39 -13.81
N SER A 19 -6.78 -16.14 -13.48
CA SER A 19 -6.02 -15.24 -14.34
C SER A 19 -5.16 -14.33 -13.47
N ILE A 20 -3.87 -14.28 -13.75
CA ILE A 20 -2.95 -13.35 -13.07
C ILE A 20 -3.18 -11.95 -13.62
N PRO A 21 -3.29 -10.91 -12.79
CA PRO A 21 -3.48 -9.53 -13.22
C PRO A 21 -2.29 -9.03 -14.06
N ALA A 22 -2.49 -7.95 -14.82
CA ALA A 22 -1.45 -7.37 -15.69
C ALA A 22 -0.23 -6.87 -14.89
N HIS A 23 -0.46 -6.37 -13.67
CA HIS A 23 0.58 -5.86 -12.77
C HIS A 23 0.49 -6.57 -11.41
N PRO A 24 0.96 -7.81 -11.30
CA PRO A 24 0.90 -8.52 -10.02
C PRO A 24 2.04 -8.06 -9.10
N ALA A 25 1.80 -8.13 -7.79
CA ALA A 25 2.83 -7.96 -6.78
C ALA A 25 2.84 -9.15 -5.82
N TRP A 26 4.04 -9.67 -5.55
CA TRP A 26 4.22 -10.80 -4.64
C TRP A 26 4.32 -10.33 -3.20
N LEU A 27 3.28 -10.57 -2.40
CA LEU A 27 3.15 -10.12 -1.01
C LEU A 27 3.76 -11.09 0.02
N SER A 28 4.10 -12.32 -0.36
CA SER A 28 4.48 -13.37 0.61
C SER A 28 5.97 -13.45 0.94
N CYS A 29 6.81 -12.50 0.52
CA CYS A 29 8.24 -12.52 0.84
C CYS A 29 8.51 -11.87 2.19
N HIS A 30 9.13 -12.62 3.12
CA HIS A 30 9.39 -12.19 4.48
C HIS A 30 10.83 -12.47 4.89
N PHE A 31 11.29 -11.85 5.97
CA PHE A 31 12.51 -12.26 6.65
C PHE A 31 12.35 -13.69 7.20
N SER A 32 13.37 -14.53 7.01
CA SER A 32 13.27 -15.93 7.46
C SER A 32 13.47 -16.03 8.97
N PRO A 33 12.57 -16.69 9.72
CA PRO A 33 12.79 -16.92 11.14
C PRO A 33 13.88 -17.97 11.43
N TYR A 34 14.40 -18.65 10.40
CA TYR A 34 15.33 -19.78 10.56
C TYR A 34 16.71 -19.52 9.94
N THR A 35 16.83 -18.53 9.07
CA THR A 35 18.09 -18.22 8.36
C THR A 35 18.34 -16.72 8.39
N LYS A 36 19.54 -16.30 7.94
CA LYS A 36 19.88 -14.86 7.82
C LYS A 36 19.34 -14.20 6.53
N GLY A 37 18.52 -14.90 5.77
CA GLY A 37 17.98 -14.45 4.50
C GLY A 37 16.46 -14.37 4.51
N LEU A 38 15.86 -14.58 3.33
CA LEU A 38 14.42 -14.46 3.08
C LEU A 38 13.73 -15.82 3.08
N SER A 39 12.43 -15.81 3.38
CA SER A 39 11.50 -16.92 3.22
C SER A 39 10.42 -16.58 2.20
N ASN A 40 9.74 -17.61 1.68
CA ASN A 40 8.67 -17.48 0.67
C ASN A 40 9.08 -16.69 -0.58
N VAL A 41 10.35 -16.78 -0.94
CA VAL A 41 10.85 -16.18 -2.18
C VAL A 41 10.20 -16.89 -3.37
N PRO A 42 9.58 -16.18 -4.33
CA PRO A 42 8.86 -16.81 -5.43
C PRO A 42 9.79 -17.58 -6.37
N GLY A 43 9.35 -18.77 -6.78
CA GLY A 43 10.05 -19.55 -7.78
C GLY A 43 9.95 -18.94 -9.18
N GLN A 44 8.78 -18.45 -9.55
CA GLN A 44 8.48 -17.84 -10.84
C GLN A 44 7.38 -16.77 -10.66
N LEU A 45 7.60 -15.61 -11.29
CA LEU A 45 6.62 -14.53 -11.42
C LEU A 45 6.52 -14.10 -12.88
N PRO A 46 5.41 -13.49 -13.30
CA PRO A 46 5.32 -12.82 -14.59
C PRO A 46 6.35 -11.69 -14.71
N PRO A 47 6.94 -11.46 -15.89
CA PRO A 47 7.79 -10.29 -16.13
C PRO A 47 7.05 -9.00 -15.81
N GLY A 48 7.75 -8.05 -15.20
CA GLY A 48 7.16 -6.77 -14.77
C GLY A 48 6.47 -6.81 -13.41
N ALA A 49 6.37 -7.96 -12.75
CA ALA A 49 5.82 -8.05 -11.39
C ALA A 49 6.60 -7.19 -10.39
N MET A 50 5.94 -6.79 -9.30
CA MET A 50 6.58 -6.17 -8.14
C MET A 50 6.90 -7.25 -7.09
N MET A 51 8.07 -7.12 -6.43
CA MET A 51 8.38 -7.88 -5.22
C MET A 51 8.06 -7.02 -3.99
N ILE A 52 7.30 -7.56 -3.03
CA ILE A 52 7.07 -6.91 -1.74
C ILE A 52 7.82 -7.71 -0.68
N LEU A 53 8.69 -7.03 0.06
CA LEU A 53 9.33 -7.54 1.27
C LEU A 53 8.73 -6.83 2.46
N ASP A 54 8.11 -7.57 3.37
CA ASP A 54 7.51 -7.05 4.59
C ASP A 54 8.31 -7.39 5.86
N ASP A 55 7.94 -6.75 6.95
CA ASP A 55 8.49 -6.96 8.29
C ASP A 55 7.56 -7.78 9.20
N ALA A 56 6.73 -8.67 8.64
CA ALA A 56 5.88 -9.58 9.41
C ALA A 56 6.69 -10.40 10.41
N ASN A 57 7.87 -10.86 9.99
CA ASN A 57 8.88 -11.48 10.85
C ASN A 57 9.94 -10.48 11.32
N PRO A 58 10.57 -10.70 12.49
CA PRO A 58 11.64 -9.85 13.00
C PRO A 58 12.84 -9.76 12.03
N ILE A 59 13.39 -8.56 11.87
CA ILE A 59 14.57 -8.29 11.02
C ILE A 59 15.88 -8.62 11.76
N CYS A 60 15.84 -8.63 13.09
CA CYS A 60 16.99 -8.83 13.95
C CYS A 60 17.84 -10.06 13.55
N GLY A 61 19.14 -9.86 13.43
CA GLY A 61 20.09 -10.91 13.11
C GLY A 61 20.20 -11.27 11.62
N HIS A 62 19.46 -10.60 10.74
CA HIS A 62 19.59 -10.77 9.30
C HIS A 62 20.81 -10.02 8.76
N ASP A 63 21.47 -10.63 7.77
CA ASP A 63 22.59 -10.00 7.07
C ASP A 63 22.06 -9.20 5.87
N PRO A 64 22.19 -7.86 5.87
CA PRO A 64 21.71 -7.03 4.77
C PRO A 64 22.24 -7.41 3.39
N GLU A 65 23.51 -7.90 3.32
CA GLU A 65 24.11 -8.32 2.06
C GLU A 65 23.49 -9.62 1.54
N VAL A 66 23.19 -10.58 2.43
CA VAL A 66 22.51 -11.83 2.07
C VAL A 66 21.08 -11.52 1.57
N VAL A 67 20.36 -10.67 2.29
CA VAL A 67 19.00 -10.24 1.89
C VAL A 67 19.02 -9.54 0.53
N ARG A 68 19.93 -8.58 0.34
CA ARG A 68 20.13 -7.88 -0.93
C ARG A 68 20.41 -8.85 -2.08
N ALA A 69 21.36 -9.76 -1.88
CA ALA A 69 21.75 -10.72 -2.91
C ALA A 69 20.59 -11.63 -3.33
N GLN A 70 19.76 -12.07 -2.38
CA GLN A 70 18.57 -12.86 -2.66
C GLN A 70 17.50 -12.05 -3.42
N LEU A 71 17.25 -10.80 -3.03
CA LEU A 71 16.32 -9.92 -3.75
C LEU A 71 16.80 -9.65 -5.17
N ASP A 72 18.08 -9.27 -5.36
CA ASP A 72 18.64 -9.00 -6.69
C ASP A 72 18.58 -10.24 -7.60
N ALA A 73 18.85 -11.42 -7.05
CA ALA A 73 18.76 -12.69 -7.80
C ALA A 73 17.31 -12.97 -8.21
N THR A 74 16.35 -12.74 -7.30
CA THR A 74 14.92 -12.98 -7.55
C THR A 74 14.36 -11.99 -8.57
N VAL A 75 14.67 -10.70 -8.41
CA VAL A 75 14.26 -9.61 -9.33
C VAL A 75 14.79 -9.90 -10.74
N ARG A 76 16.06 -10.28 -10.85
CA ARG A 76 16.70 -10.58 -12.13
C ARG A 76 16.12 -11.82 -12.79
N LYS A 77 15.95 -12.91 -12.01
CA LYS A 77 15.38 -14.18 -12.50
C LYS A 77 13.97 -14.01 -13.03
N ASN A 78 13.14 -13.23 -12.34
CA ASN A 78 11.73 -13.03 -12.67
C ASN A 78 11.47 -11.77 -13.51
N GLN A 79 12.52 -11.00 -13.85
CA GLN A 79 12.39 -9.73 -14.58
C GLN A 79 11.38 -8.77 -13.89
N CYS A 80 11.44 -8.70 -12.55
CA CYS A 80 10.58 -7.83 -11.79
C CYS A 80 10.90 -6.35 -12.10
N SER A 81 9.87 -5.51 -12.09
CA SER A 81 10.01 -4.08 -12.39
C SER A 81 10.58 -3.28 -11.22
N CYS A 82 10.29 -3.70 -9.98
CA CYS A 82 10.63 -2.98 -8.77
C CYS A 82 10.52 -3.87 -7.52
N VAL A 83 11.01 -3.33 -6.41
CA VAL A 83 10.85 -3.88 -5.06
C VAL A 83 10.14 -2.85 -4.19
N LEU A 84 9.18 -3.29 -3.39
CA LEU A 84 8.58 -2.53 -2.31
C LEU A 84 9.08 -3.10 -0.97
N LEU A 85 9.65 -2.24 -0.13
CA LEU A 85 10.00 -2.52 1.26
C LEU A 85 8.82 -2.04 2.12
N ASP A 86 7.90 -2.94 2.39
CA ASP A 86 6.67 -2.67 3.12
C ASP A 86 6.85 -2.92 4.62
N PHE A 87 7.62 -2.05 5.27
CA PHE A 87 7.93 -2.13 6.68
C PHE A 87 6.93 -1.28 7.47
N GLN A 88 6.05 -1.94 8.19
CA GLN A 88 4.90 -1.33 8.89
C GLN A 88 5.11 -1.17 10.40
N LYS A 89 6.13 -1.82 11.01
CA LYS A 89 6.39 -1.74 12.44
C LYS A 89 7.28 -0.54 12.75
N PRO A 90 6.77 0.51 13.45
CA PRO A 90 7.55 1.73 13.69
C PRO A 90 8.66 1.52 14.73
N GLY A 91 9.68 2.40 14.71
CA GLY A 91 10.59 2.61 15.83
C GLY A 91 11.72 1.58 16.00
N ASN A 92 12.08 0.81 14.98
CA ASN A 92 13.15 -0.17 15.06
C ASN A 92 14.40 0.30 14.27
N GLU A 93 15.52 0.53 14.96
CA GLU A 93 16.79 0.97 14.36
C GLU A 93 17.35 -0.06 13.36
N GLU A 94 17.20 -1.37 13.63
CA GLU A 94 17.64 -2.43 12.73
C GLU A 94 16.82 -2.43 11.44
N THR A 95 15.49 -2.21 11.54
CA THR A 95 14.62 -2.04 10.38
C THR A 95 15.01 -0.81 9.57
N ALA A 96 15.30 0.32 10.24
CA ALA A 96 15.75 1.54 9.58
C ALA A 96 17.10 1.32 8.84
N ALA A 97 18.05 0.65 9.48
CA ALA A 97 19.34 0.32 8.88
C ALA A 97 19.20 -0.64 7.67
N MET A 98 18.38 -1.68 7.79
CA MET A 98 18.07 -2.60 6.69
C MET A 98 17.40 -1.88 5.52
N ALA A 99 16.40 -1.06 5.81
CA ALA A 99 15.69 -0.24 4.82
C ALA A 99 16.65 0.69 4.07
N ALA A 100 17.49 1.42 4.81
CA ALA A 100 18.50 2.31 4.22
C ALA A 100 19.51 1.55 3.36
N TYR A 101 19.97 0.40 3.82
CA TYR A 101 20.88 -0.42 3.06
C TYR A 101 20.26 -0.93 1.75
N LEU A 102 19.10 -1.57 1.82
CA LEU A 102 18.41 -2.12 0.65
C LEU A 102 17.99 -1.03 -0.33
N GLY A 103 17.44 0.08 0.17
CA GLY A 103 17.01 1.20 -0.66
C GLY A 103 18.15 1.84 -1.47
N ASN A 104 19.39 1.82 -0.94
CA ASN A 104 20.54 2.37 -1.62
C ASN A 104 21.32 1.37 -2.48
N LYS A 105 21.14 0.05 -2.28
CA LYS A 105 22.00 -1.00 -2.89
C LYS A 105 21.28 -1.89 -3.88
N LEU A 106 19.95 -1.97 -3.87
CA LEU A 106 19.23 -2.76 -4.88
C LEU A 106 19.39 -2.13 -6.26
N ALA A 107 19.55 -2.99 -7.27
CA ALA A 107 19.79 -2.57 -8.65
C ALA A 107 18.53 -2.19 -9.44
N CYS A 108 17.34 -2.26 -8.82
CA CYS A 108 16.05 -1.92 -9.41
C CYS A 108 15.41 -0.73 -8.70
N PRO A 109 14.34 -0.12 -9.25
CA PRO A 109 13.53 0.87 -8.55
C PRO A 109 13.00 0.31 -7.22
N VAL A 110 13.12 1.10 -6.15
CA VAL A 110 12.67 0.73 -4.81
C VAL A 110 11.64 1.73 -4.30
N GLY A 111 10.53 1.19 -3.79
CA GLY A 111 9.60 1.90 -2.93
C GLY A 111 9.81 1.49 -1.48
N ILE A 112 9.55 2.39 -0.56
CA ILE A 112 9.66 2.10 0.87
C ILE A 112 8.51 2.76 1.63
N SER A 113 7.98 2.10 2.64
CA SER A 113 6.92 2.67 3.49
C SER A 113 7.36 4.01 4.08
N HIS A 114 6.44 4.96 4.20
CA HIS A 114 6.70 6.31 4.68
C HIS A 114 7.39 6.36 6.05
N LEU A 115 7.21 5.33 6.88
CA LEU A 115 7.84 5.22 8.20
C LEU A 115 9.39 5.19 8.15
N TYR A 116 9.97 4.71 7.05
CA TYR A 116 11.40 4.52 6.89
C TYR A 116 12.00 5.27 5.68
N ALA A 117 11.21 6.13 5.05
CA ALA A 117 11.61 6.80 3.82
C ALA A 117 12.53 8.03 4.03
N ASN A 118 13.04 8.28 5.23
CA ASN A 118 13.86 9.45 5.54
C ASN A 118 15.20 9.40 4.76
N GLU A 119 15.52 10.51 4.09
CA GLU A 119 16.82 10.78 3.44
C GLU A 119 17.28 9.81 2.33
N MET A 120 16.43 8.90 1.89
CA MET A 120 16.77 7.94 0.84
C MET A 120 16.34 8.40 -0.55
N ASN A 121 17.05 7.97 -1.58
CA ASN A 121 16.71 8.25 -2.97
C ASN A 121 15.70 7.25 -3.57
N CYS A 122 14.83 6.69 -2.71
CA CYS A 122 13.76 5.76 -3.07
C CYS A 122 12.43 6.47 -3.23
N ALA A 123 11.47 5.83 -3.88
CA ALA A 123 10.08 6.25 -3.82
C ALA A 123 9.52 6.03 -2.41
N VAL A 124 8.63 6.91 -1.98
CA VAL A 124 7.94 6.78 -0.70
C VAL A 124 6.57 6.17 -0.96
N LEU A 125 6.28 5.02 -0.34
CA LEU A 125 4.92 4.49 -0.30
C LEU A 125 4.15 5.20 0.79
N LEU A 126 3.13 5.94 0.41
CA LEU A 126 2.16 6.51 1.34
C LEU A 126 1.03 5.51 1.58
N PRO A 127 0.53 5.43 2.83
CA PRO A 127 -0.62 4.59 3.14
C PRO A 127 -1.86 5.06 2.38
N PRO A 128 -2.94 4.27 2.38
CA PRO A 128 -4.21 4.68 1.79
C PRO A 128 -4.66 6.03 2.35
N ILE A 129 -5.21 6.87 1.48
CA ILE A 129 -5.72 8.18 1.89
C ILE A 129 -7.05 7.97 2.60
N PRO A 130 -7.21 8.40 3.86
CA PRO A 130 -8.51 8.36 4.51
C PRO A 130 -9.57 9.10 3.68
N PRO A 131 -10.83 8.62 3.61
CA PRO A 131 -11.86 9.23 2.77
C PRO A 131 -12.21 10.69 3.11
N ASP A 132 -11.85 11.17 4.29
CA ASP A 132 -12.06 12.55 4.76
C ASP A 132 -10.88 13.49 4.52
N ILE A 133 -9.77 12.98 3.95
CA ILE A 133 -8.55 13.78 3.70
C ILE A 133 -8.38 14.02 2.20
N PRO A 134 -8.23 15.28 1.73
CA PRO A 134 -7.90 15.58 0.34
C PRO A 134 -6.53 15.03 -0.06
N LEU A 135 -6.40 14.52 -1.30
CA LEU A 135 -5.13 14.04 -1.86
C LEU A 135 -3.99 15.06 -1.68
N ALA A 136 -4.25 16.34 -1.98
CA ALA A 136 -3.24 17.39 -1.91
C ALA A 136 -2.66 17.57 -0.50
N GLU A 137 -3.49 17.42 0.53
CA GLU A 137 -3.08 17.48 1.93
C GLU A 137 -2.26 16.25 2.31
N HIS A 138 -2.71 15.07 1.93
CA HIS A 138 -2.04 13.80 2.22
C HIS A 138 -0.61 13.73 1.64
N ILE A 139 -0.42 14.20 0.41
CA ILE A 139 0.89 14.17 -0.26
C ILE A 139 1.79 15.37 0.06
N GLN A 140 1.25 16.43 0.67
CA GLN A 140 1.97 17.69 0.90
C GLN A 140 3.32 17.52 1.62
N PRO A 141 3.48 16.70 2.67
CA PRO A 141 4.77 16.48 3.32
C PRO A 141 5.83 15.86 2.40
N TRP A 142 5.39 15.14 1.37
CA TRP A 142 6.21 14.31 0.48
C TRP A 142 6.36 14.86 -0.94
N ARG A 143 5.81 16.05 -1.25
CA ARG A 143 5.74 16.64 -2.60
C ARG A 143 7.07 16.78 -3.33
N ARG A 144 8.20 16.69 -2.62
CA ARG A 144 9.56 16.76 -3.20
C ARG A 144 10.16 15.37 -3.47
N ARG A 145 9.42 14.31 -3.18
CA ARG A 145 9.84 12.93 -3.32
C ARG A 145 9.07 12.25 -4.44
N LYS A 146 9.63 11.19 -4.98
CA LYS A 146 8.85 10.26 -5.80
C LYS A 146 7.89 9.52 -4.88
N ILE A 147 6.60 9.57 -5.18
CA ILE A 147 5.54 8.98 -4.36
C ILE A 147 4.98 7.76 -5.07
N TRP A 148 4.79 6.69 -4.32
CA TRP A 148 3.89 5.59 -4.61
C TRP A 148 2.71 5.69 -3.65
N LEU A 149 1.52 5.30 -4.10
CA LEU A 149 0.32 5.43 -3.29
C LEU A 149 -0.34 4.08 -3.12
N GLU A 150 -0.61 3.73 -1.86
CA GLU A 150 -1.44 2.57 -1.55
C GLU A 150 -2.92 2.90 -1.75
N LEU A 151 -3.67 1.96 -2.32
CA LEU A 151 -5.10 2.08 -2.57
C LEU A 151 -5.85 1.06 -1.73
N ALA A 152 -6.88 1.51 -1.02
CA ALA A 152 -7.80 0.65 -0.28
C ALA A 152 -9.24 1.18 -0.40
N MET A 153 -10.21 0.26 -0.35
CA MET A 153 -11.63 0.59 -0.29
C MET A 153 -12.04 0.81 1.17
N ASP A 154 -11.45 1.84 1.79
CA ASP A 154 -11.69 2.16 3.20
C ASP A 154 -13.12 2.65 3.44
N VAL A 155 -13.66 2.26 4.59
CA VAL A 155 -14.90 2.78 5.14
C VAL A 155 -14.62 3.35 6.52
N MET A 156 -15.08 4.56 6.78
CA MET A 156 -14.95 5.21 8.09
C MET A 156 -16.23 5.90 8.50
N GLY A 157 -16.45 6.06 9.80
CA GLY A 157 -17.61 6.72 10.35
C GLY A 157 -17.25 7.69 11.47
N TYR A 158 -18.04 8.75 11.56
CA TYR A 158 -18.00 9.72 12.66
C TYR A 158 -19.38 9.85 13.29
N ARG A 159 -19.47 9.57 14.58
CA ARG A 159 -20.67 9.89 15.39
C ARG A 159 -20.55 11.29 15.93
N ILE A 160 -21.42 12.17 15.46
CA ILE A 160 -21.42 13.59 15.81
C ILE A 160 -22.51 13.83 16.85
N THR A 161 -22.13 14.24 18.05
CA THR A 161 -23.00 14.59 19.16
C THR A 161 -22.81 16.06 19.54
N LYS A 162 -23.61 16.57 20.46
CA LYS A 162 -23.40 17.89 21.08
C LYS A 162 -22.04 18.05 21.79
N ASN A 163 -21.37 16.95 22.10
CA ASN A 163 -20.08 16.94 22.81
C ASN A 163 -18.88 16.78 21.85
N GLY A 164 -19.12 16.69 20.54
CA GLY A 164 -18.08 16.52 19.52
C GLY A 164 -18.28 15.29 18.64
N ALA A 165 -17.28 15.00 17.82
CA ALA A 165 -17.24 13.85 16.92
C ALA A 165 -16.36 12.73 17.47
N VAL A 166 -16.79 11.49 17.33
CA VAL A 166 -16.04 10.28 17.71
C VAL A 166 -16.03 9.34 16.52
N ALA A 167 -14.84 8.90 16.12
CA ALA A 167 -14.68 7.91 15.04
C ALA A 167 -15.24 6.55 15.46
N PHE A 168 -15.86 5.83 14.51
CA PHE A 168 -16.32 4.46 14.68
C PHE A 168 -16.16 3.68 13.37
N GLN A 169 -16.17 2.35 13.47
CA GLN A 169 -16.16 1.47 12.29
C GLN A 169 -17.60 1.14 11.91
N PRO A 170 -18.10 1.59 10.73
CA PRO A 170 -19.43 1.23 10.26
C PRO A 170 -19.55 -0.29 10.00
N THR A 171 -20.70 -0.86 10.34
CA THR A 171 -21.01 -2.27 10.09
C THR A 171 -21.72 -2.50 8.76
N SER A 172 -22.19 -1.44 8.13
CA SER A 172 -22.86 -1.48 6.82
C SER A 172 -22.70 -0.15 6.10
N ILE A 173 -22.75 -0.21 4.79
CA ILE A 173 -22.74 0.98 3.92
C ILE A 173 -24.20 1.37 3.62
N PRO A 174 -24.60 2.64 3.84
CA PRO A 174 -25.93 3.13 3.53
C PRO A 174 -26.27 3.03 2.04
N SER A 175 -27.52 2.68 1.73
CA SER A 175 -27.99 2.58 0.33
C SER A 175 -28.20 3.94 -0.34
N LYS A 176 -28.41 5.00 0.44
CA LYS A 176 -28.54 6.37 -0.04
C LYS A 176 -27.29 7.15 0.30
N CYS A 177 -26.62 7.67 -0.70
CA CYS A 177 -25.38 8.40 -0.53
C CYS A 177 -25.30 9.61 -1.45
N LEU A 178 -24.37 10.48 -1.12
CA LEU A 178 -23.88 11.57 -1.95
C LEU A 178 -22.42 11.30 -2.32
N THR A 179 -21.93 11.99 -3.34
CA THR A 179 -20.53 11.84 -3.79
C THR A 179 -19.80 13.16 -3.58
N ASP A 180 -18.59 13.09 -3.03
CA ASP A 180 -17.65 14.20 -3.01
C ASP A 180 -16.50 13.91 -3.98
N THR A 181 -16.49 14.62 -5.12
CA THR A 181 -15.48 14.45 -6.16
C THR A 181 -14.12 15.01 -5.77
N SER A 182 -14.05 15.92 -4.80
CA SER A 182 -12.79 16.49 -4.31
C SER A 182 -12.05 15.53 -3.38
N LEU A 183 -12.80 14.73 -2.63
CA LEU A 183 -12.30 13.67 -1.76
C LEU A 183 -12.24 12.30 -2.46
N CYS A 184 -12.84 12.19 -3.65
CA CYS A 184 -13.04 10.93 -4.36
C CYS A 184 -13.67 9.89 -3.43
N CYS A 185 -14.82 10.20 -2.87
CA CYS A 185 -15.53 9.30 -1.95
C CYS A 185 -17.04 9.50 -2.01
N HIS A 186 -17.75 8.49 -1.55
CA HIS A 186 -19.15 8.57 -1.20
C HIS A 186 -19.31 8.90 0.28
N TYR A 187 -20.42 9.54 0.63
CA TYR A 187 -20.78 9.77 2.02
C TYR A 187 -22.28 9.71 2.24
N ALA A 188 -22.67 9.41 3.48
CA ALA A 188 -24.05 9.45 3.95
C ALA A 188 -24.13 10.04 5.35
N MET A 189 -25.27 10.62 5.67
CA MET A 189 -25.61 11.11 7.00
C MET A 189 -26.87 10.40 7.48
N GLU A 190 -26.79 9.76 8.62
CA GLU A 190 -27.90 9.07 9.27
C GLU A 190 -28.24 9.80 10.58
N PRO A 191 -29.34 10.58 10.61
CA PRO A 191 -29.74 11.28 11.82
C PRO A 191 -30.46 10.36 12.80
N TYR A 192 -30.11 10.48 14.08
CA TYR A 192 -30.75 9.87 15.24
C TYR A 192 -31.20 10.98 16.21
N ASP A 193 -31.95 10.64 17.25
CA ASP A 193 -32.50 11.63 18.18
C ASP A 193 -31.42 12.43 18.94
N ASP A 194 -30.28 11.83 19.23
CA ASP A 194 -29.19 12.38 20.05
C ASP A 194 -27.85 12.55 19.31
N HIS A 195 -27.72 12.05 18.07
CA HIS A 195 -26.51 12.13 17.27
C HIS A 195 -26.79 12.05 15.76
N ILE A 196 -25.76 12.30 14.98
CA ILE A 196 -25.72 12.04 13.53
C ILE A 196 -24.53 11.13 13.26
N ASP A 197 -24.74 10.00 12.59
CA ASP A 197 -23.67 9.19 12.05
C ASP A 197 -23.35 9.69 10.63
N PHE A 198 -22.08 10.03 10.41
CA PHE A 198 -21.53 10.44 9.14
C PHE A 198 -20.59 9.36 8.66
N ILE A 199 -20.92 8.72 7.54
CA ILE A 199 -20.20 7.56 6.99
C ILE A 199 -19.61 7.95 5.65
N LEU A 200 -18.30 7.67 5.48
CA LEU A 200 -17.57 7.90 4.23
C LEU A 200 -16.95 6.58 3.76
N TRP A 201 -16.92 6.38 2.44
CA TRP A 201 -16.28 5.21 1.83
C TRP A 201 -15.86 5.47 0.40
N ARG A 202 -15.01 4.57 -0.13
CA ARG A 202 -14.62 4.57 -1.53
C ARG A 202 -15.10 3.33 -2.25
N THR A 203 -15.53 3.52 -3.48
CA THR A 203 -15.83 2.47 -4.45
C THR A 203 -14.67 2.31 -5.43
N ALA A 204 -14.74 1.33 -6.32
CA ALA A 204 -13.77 1.16 -7.40
C ALA A 204 -13.70 2.38 -8.34
N GLU A 205 -14.85 3.03 -8.60
CA GLU A 205 -14.95 4.25 -9.40
C GLU A 205 -14.28 5.43 -8.71
N ASP A 206 -14.45 5.57 -7.39
CA ASP A 206 -13.79 6.61 -6.60
C ASP A 206 -12.27 6.44 -6.60
N LEU A 207 -11.79 5.19 -6.48
CA LEU A 207 -10.36 4.90 -6.58
C LEU A 207 -9.82 5.19 -7.97
N ALA A 208 -10.57 4.93 -9.04
CA ALA A 208 -10.17 5.29 -10.40
C ALA A 208 -10.03 6.82 -10.55
N LEU A 209 -10.98 7.59 -10.00
CA LEU A 209 -10.92 9.05 -9.99
C LEU A 209 -9.74 9.56 -9.14
N LEU A 210 -9.48 8.96 -7.98
CA LEU A 210 -8.34 9.27 -7.13
C LEU A 210 -7.01 9.05 -7.86
N MET A 211 -6.87 7.93 -8.58
CA MET A 211 -5.69 7.64 -9.40
C MET A 211 -5.49 8.71 -10.48
N GLU A 212 -6.55 9.13 -11.17
CA GLU A 212 -6.46 10.20 -12.17
C GLU A 212 -6.03 11.54 -11.57
N GLN A 213 -6.50 11.87 -10.37
CA GLN A 213 -6.05 13.07 -9.66
C GLN A 213 -4.59 12.96 -9.21
N ALA A 214 -4.19 11.79 -8.71
CA ALA A 214 -2.81 11.52 -8.29
C ALA A 214 -1.82 11.56 -9.47
N GLU A 215 -2.21 11.05 -10.64
CA GLU A 215 -1.41 11.15 -11.87
C GLU A 215 -1.15 12.62 -12.28
N LYS A 216 -2.13 13.50 -12.12
CA LYS A 216 -1.95 14.94 -12.36
C LYS A 216 -0.97 15.59 -11.37
N CYS A 217 -0.79 14.97 -10.20
CA CYS A 217 0.21 15.36 -9.20
C CYS A 217 1.58 14.69 -9.43
N GLY A 218 1.75 13.90 -10.51
CA GLY A 218 3.00 13.20 -10.83
C GLY A 218 3.17 11.84 -10.16
N ILE A 219 2.13 11.31 -9.53
CA ILE A 219 2.12 9.96 -8.95
C ILE A 219 1.68 9.00 -10.03
N SER A 220 2.55 8.04 -10.39
CA SER A 220 2.30 7.11 -11.49
C SER A 220 2.34 5.64 -11.06
N GLN A 221 2.51 5.37 -9.77
CA GLN A 221 2.60 4.02 -9.26
C GLN A 221 1.68 3.82 -8.06
N PHE A 222 0.82 2.82 -8.18
CA PHE A 222 -0.21 2.48 -7.21
C PHE A 222 -0.05 1.01 -6.80
N VAL A 223 -0.39 0.71 -5.56
CA VAL A 223 -0.35 -0.64 -4.99
C VAL A 223 -1.64 -0.84 -4.21
N GLY A 224 -2.25 -2.00 -4.29
CA GLY A 224 -3.41 -2.32 -3.47
C GLY A 224 -3.59 -3.83 -3.34
N LEU A 225 -4.39 -4.27 -2.39
CA LEU A 225 -4.64 -5.68 -2.15
C LEU A 225 -5.55 -6.27 -3.23
N TRP A 226 -5.14 -7.40 -3.78
CA TRP A 226 -5.95 -8.14 -4.77
C TRP A 226 -7.36 -8.44 -4.28
N GLN A 227 -7.50 -8.88 -3.02
CA GLN A 227 -8.78 -9.21 -2.41
C GLN A 227 -9.77 -8.05 -2.37
N GLU A 228 -9.28 -6.82 -2.26
CA GLU A 228 -10.11 -5.63 -2.18
C GLU A 228 -10.45 -5.05 -3.55
N LEU A 229 -9.49 -5.06 -4.47
CA LEU A 229 -9.59 -4.31 -5.72
C LEU A 229 -10.05 -5.15 -6.92
N HIS A 230 -10.12 -6.47 -6.78
CA HIS A 230 -10.55 -7.43 -7.82
C HIS A 230 -11.94 -8.04 -7.50
N GLN A 231 -12.91 -7.20 -7.17
CA GLN A 231 -14.30 -7.64 -6.95
C GLN A 231 -15.14 -7.52 -8.22
#